data_ce61871533e73c31502d09585a2f6d93
#
_entry.id   ce61871533e73c31502d09585a2f6d93
#
_cell.length_a   1.000
_cell.length_b   1.000
_cell.length_c   1.000
_cell.angle_alpha   90.00
_cell.angle_beta   90.00
_cell.angle_gamma   90.00
#
_symmetry.space_group_name_H-M   'P 1'
#
loop_
_entity.id
_entity.type
_entity.pdbx_description
1 polymer ?
#
loop_
_entity_poly.entity_id
_entity_poly.type
_entity_poly.pdbx_seq_one_letter_code
_entity_poly.pdbx_strand_id
1 'polypeptide(L)'
;ARGIEAAHNKNIIHRDIKPQNIIISTDGKVKVTDFGIAKATSSNTISSDVMGSVHYASPEQARNGFVDGRSDIYSLGIVMFEMVTGRVPFDGDTTVAVALQHLQEEIARPSIYAPDLPISFEKIILKCTQKTPDRRYQTIEELLTDIRRSLAHPDEDFVTIAPLVDGGKTKVISPEELDKIKEGRGVAEDLNDDDTDADND
;
A
#
# COMPACT_ATOMS: atom_id res chain seq x y z
N ALA A 1 8.98 -8.40 10.84
CA ALA A 1 8.66 -8.89 9.51
C ALA A 1 8.46 -10.42 9.46
N ARG A 2 9.38 -11.31 9.99
CA ARG A 2 9.25 -12.80 9.92
C ARG A 2 7.92 -13.35 10.48
N GLY A 3 7.39 -12.78 11.56
CA GLY A 3 6.10 -13.18 12.12
C GLY A 3 4.93 -12.89 11.18
N ILE A 4 5.01 -11.79 10.44
CA ILE A 4 4.03 -11.41 9.43
C ILE A 4 4.15 -12.30 8.18
N GLU A 5 5.39 -12.62 7.74
CA GLU A 5 5.62 -13.59 6.68
C GLU A 5 4.91 -14.94 6.96
N ALA A 6 5.08 -15.46 8.18
CA ALA A 6 4.44 -16.71 8.57
C ALA A 6 2.90 -16.65 8.55
N ALA A 7 2.31 -15.48 8.83
CA ALA A 7 0.87 -15.23 8.74
C ALA A 7 0.41 -15.12 7.28
N HIS A 8 1.12 -14.32 6.46
CA HIS A 8 0.80 -14.14 5.04
C HIS A 8 0.86 -15.45 4.26
N ASN A 9 1.81 -16.34 4.57
CA ASN A 9 1.90 -17.69 3.99
C ASN A 9 0.69 -18.58 4.31
N LYS A 10 -0.13 -18.18 5.30
CA LYS A 10 -1.40 -18.82 5.64
C LYS A 10 -2.61 -17.99 5.21
N ASN A 11 -2.43 -17.00 4.34
CA ASN A 11 -3.43 -16.04 3.91
C ASN A 11 -4.08 -15.25 5.07
N ILE A 12 -3.34 -15.04 6.16
CA ILE A 12 -3.79 -14.24 7.31
C ILE A 12 -3.13 -12.87 7.22
N ILE A 13 -3.94 -11.82 7.09
CA ILE A 13 -3.52 -10.43 7.09
C ILE A 13 -3.74 -9.88 8.50
N HIS A 14 -2.73 -9.18 9.05
CA HIS A 14 -2.76 -8.69 10.43
C HIS A 14 -3.71 -7.49 10.62
N ARG A 15 -3.65 -6.50 9.73
CA ARG A 15 -4.52 -5.30 9.67
C ARG A 15 -4.38 -4.29 10.81
N ASP A 16 -3.55 -4.57 11.83
CA ASP A 16 -3.34 -3.68 12.99
C ASP A 16 -1.89 -3.75 13.50
N ILE A 17 -0.93 -3.64 12.57
CA ILE A 17 0.50 -3.60 12.92
C ILE A 17 0.82 -2.24 13.54
N LYS A 18 1.28 -2.26 14.77
CA LYS A 18 1.69 -1.10 15.58
C LYS A 18 2.61 -1.56 16.70
N PRO A 19 3.39 -0.66 17.34
CA PRO A 19 4.30 -1.04 18.43
C PRO A 19 3.63 -1.78 19.57
N GLN A 20 2.38 -1.43 19.94
CA GLN A 20 1.62 -2.06 21.02
C GLN A 20 1.36 -3.55 20.77
N ASN A 21 1.32 -3.97 19.50
CA ASN A 21 1.11 -5.35 19.07
C ASN A 21 2.43 -6.09 18.78
N ILE A 22 3.57 -5.48 19.14
CA ILE A 22 4.91 -6.08 18.97
C ILE A 22 5.55 -6.24 20.34
N ILE A 23 5.68 -7.48 20.78
CA ILE A 23 6.27 -7.83 22.08
C ILE A 23 7.70 -8.29 21.87
N ILE A 24 8.61 -7.74 22.68
CA ILE A 24 10.00 -8.18 22.73
C ILE A 24 10.20 -8.84 24.09
N SER A 25 10.56 -10.13 24.08
CA SER A 25 10.88 -10.87 25.30
C SER A 25 12.27 -10.50 25.80
N THR A 26 12.56 -10.82 27.06
CA THR A 26 13.85 -10.52 27.70
C THR A 26 15.03 -11.22 27.04
N ASP A 27 14.80 -12.32 26.32
CA ASP A 27 15.79 -13.05 25.51
C ASP A 27 15.88 -12.51 24.05
N GLY A 28 15.28 -11.36 23.77
CA GLY A 28 15.35 -10.68 22.47
C GLY A 28 14.46 -11.26 21.38
N LYS A 29 13.56 -12.18 21.71
CA LYS A 29 12.61 -12.71 20.72
C LYS A 29 11.47 -11.73 20.48
N VAL A 30 11.22 -11.41 19.22
CA VAL A 30 10.14 -10.53 18.78
C VAL A 30 8.93 -11.37 18.36
N LYS A 31 7.77 -11.06 18.92
CA LYS A 31 6.48 -11.66 18.57
C LYS A 31 5.49 -10.58 18.17
N VAL A 32 4.64 -10.89 17.21
CA VAL A 32 3.49 -10.05 16.84
C VAL A 32 2.24 -10.70 17.40
N THR A 33 1.39 -9.91 18.03
CA THR A 33 0.16 -10.33 18.71
C THR A 33 -1.03 -9.56 18.17
N ASP A 34 -2.24 -9.93 18.59
CA ASP A 34 -3.48 -9.21 18.29
C ASP A 34 -3.75 -9.03 16.79
N PHE A 35 -3.74 -10.17 16.07
CA PHE A 35 -4.19 -10.20 14.69
C PHE A 35 -5.61 -9.63 14.60
N GLY A 36 -5.79 -8.58 13.78
CA GLY A 36 -7.00 -7.75 13.69
C GLY A 36 -8.25 -8.43 13.15
N ILE A 37 -8.51 -9.69 13.54
CA ILE A 37 -9.67 -10.48 13.15
C ILE A 37 -10.98 -9.80 13.59
N ALA A 38 -10.94 -9.00 14.65
CA ALA A 38 -12.12 -8.32 15.22
C ALA A 38 -12.51 -7.01 14.49
N LYS A 39 -11.62 -6.41 13.68
CA LYS A 39 -11.92 -5.13 12.99
C LYS A 39 -12.84 -5.28 11.77
N ALA A 40 -13.10 -6.48 11.30
CA ALA A 40 -13.99 -6.72 10.15
C ALA A 40 -15.49 -6.60 10.48
N THR A 41 -15.89 -6.51 11.75
CA THR A 41 -17.30 -6.62 12.18
C THR A 41 -17.83 -5.52 13.08
N SER A 42 -17.02 -4.55 13.53
CA SER A 42 -17.52 -3.50 14.44
C SER A 42 -17.44 -2.12 13.82
N SER A 43 -18.53 -1.73 13.16
CA SER A 43 -18.90 -0.33 12.96
C SER A 43 -19.24 0.29 14.33
N ASN A 44 -18.70 1.50 14.62
CA ASN A 44 -19.19 2.44 15.61
C ASN A 44 -18.82 2.28 17.09
N THR A 45 -17.54 1.99 17.42
CA THR A 45 -17.10 2.39 18.78
C THR A 45 -15.77 3.12 18.65
N ILE A 46 -15.80 4.45 18.74
CA ILE A 46 -14.61 5.31 18.86
C ILE A 46 -14.10 5.12 20.29
N SER A 47 -13.24 4.11 20.49
CA SER A 47 -12.49 3.93 21.72
C SER A 47 -11.11 4.59 21.59
N SER A 48 -10.46 4.91 22.71
CA SER A 48 -9.10 5.47 22.77
C SER A 48 -8.07 4.63 21.97
N ASP A 49 -8.32 3.33 21.82
CA ASP A 49 -7.50 2.42 21.01
C ASP A 49 -7.55 2.72 19.51
N VAL A 50 -8.64 3.34 19.02
CA VAL A 50 -8.76 3.78 17.62
C VAL A 50 -7.82 4.95 17.37
N MET A 51 -7.60 5.83 18.34
CA MET A 51 -6.73 7.00 18.21
C MET A 51 -5.27 6.58 18.00
N GLY A 52 -4.76 5.58 18.73
CA GLY A 52 -3.41 5.06 18.55
C GLY A 52 -3.21 4.27 17.26
N SER A 53 -4.25 3.59 16.78
CA SER A 53 -4.15 2.74 15.59
C SER A 53 -4.12 3.53 14.28
N VAL A 54 -4.70 4.73 14.22
CA VAL A 54 -4.76 5.53 12.99
C VAL A 54 -3.39 5.95 12.49
N HIS A 55 -2.42 6.16 13.39
CA HIS A 55 -1.04 6.55 13.02
C HIS A 55 -0.30 5.51 12.16
N TYR A 56 -0.77 4.26 12.18
CA TYR A 56 -0.16 3.15 11.43
C TYR A 56 -1.07 2.61 10.31
N ALA A 57 -2.27 3.18 10.16
CA ALA A 57 -3.23 2.73 9.17
C ALA A 57 -2.75 3.03 7.75
N SER A 58 -2.91 2.05 6.85
CA SER A 58 -2.61 2.27 5.44
C SER A 58 -3.64 3.19 4.76
N PRO A 59 -3.29 3.86 3.65
CA PRO A 59 -4.22 4.69 2.89
C PRO A 59 -5.51 3.96 2.51
N GLU A 60 -5.42 2.69 2.10
CA GLU A 60 -6.58 1.88 1.76
C GLU A 60 -7.46 1.55 2.97
N GLN A 61 -6.87 1.36 4.17
CA GLN A 61 -7.64 1.21 5.40
C GLN A 61 -8.37 2.51 5.77
N ALA A 62 -7.71 3.66 5.61
CA ALA A 62 -8.31 4.97 5.87
C ALA A 62 -9.49 5.29 4.92
N ARG A 63 -9.48 4.72 3.69
CA ARG A 63 -10.57 4.85 2.70
C ARG A 63 -11.66 3.79 2.83
N ASN A 64 -11.57 2.85 3.78
CA ASN A 64 -12.39 1.64 3.82
C ASN A 64 -12.32 0.83 2.51
N GLY A 65 -11.15 0.84 1.87
CA GLY A 65 -10.88 0.12 0.64
C GLY A 65 -10.50 -1.34 0.86
N PHE A 66 -10.11 -2.00 -0.24
CA PHE A 66 -9.65 -3.39 -0.18
C PHE A 66 -8.29 -3.47 0.53
N VAL A 67 -8.20 -4.30 1.57
CA VAL A 67 -7.02 -4.48 2.43
C VAL A 67 -6.41 -5.86 2.18
N ASP A 68 -5.16 -5.88 1.75
CA ASP A 68 -4.36 -7.10 1.55
C ASP A 68 -3.03 -7.05 2.34
N GLY A 69 -2.11 -7.99 2.08
CA GLY A 69 -0.82 -8.06 2.77
C GLY A 69 0.06 -6.81 2.59
N ARG A 70 -0.16 -6.02 1.54
CA ARG A 70 0.57 -4.76 1.29
C ARG A 70 0.16 -3.65 2.25
N SER A 71 -1.01 -3.76 2.90
CA SER A 71 -1.41 -2.88 4.00
C SER A 71 -0.55 -3.13 5.24
N ASP A 72 -0.26 -4.39 5.57
CA ASP A 72 0.65 -4.74 6.66
C ASP A 72 2.08 -4.26 6.38
N ILE A 73 2.52 -4.29 5.11
CA ILE A 73 3.83 -3.76 4.69
C ILE A 73 3.89 -2.25 4.91
N TYR A 74 2.82 -1.52 4.59
CA TYR A 74 2.72 -0.08 4.88
C TYR A 74 2.86 0.20 6.38
N SER A 75 2.06 -0.48 7.20
CA SER A 75 2.10 -0.32 8.66
C SER A 75 3.47 -0.67 9.25
N LEU A 76 4.15 -1.72 8.73
CA LEU A 76 5.54 -2.02 9.08
C LEU A 76 6.49 -0.89 8.70
N GLY A 77 6.28 -0.23 7.55
CA GLY A 77 7.04 0.94 7.13
C GLY A 77 6.93 2.09 8.12
N ILE A 78 5.70 2.36 8.60
CA ILE A 78 5.45 3.39 9.62
C ILE A 78 6.14 3.02 10.95
N VAL A 79 6.05 1.76 11.38
CA VAL A 79 6.75 1.29 12.59
C VAL A 79 8.27 1.44 12.43
N MET A 80 8.83 1.08 11.28
CA MET A 80 10.27 1.25 11.02
C MET A 80 10.67 2.73 11.01
N PHE A 81 9.85 3.62 10.43
CA PHE A 81 10.05 5.06 10.49
C PHE A 81 10.14 5.54 11.94
N GLU A 82 9.15 5.19 12.77
CA GLU A 82 9.13 5.57 14.18
C GLU A 82 10.33 5.00 14.95
N MET A 83 10.71 3.76 14.70
CA MET A 83 11.87 3.12 15.34
C MET A 83 13.18 3.89 15.12
N VAL A 84 13.38 4.47 13.94
CA VAL A 84 14.64 5.17 13.61
C VAL A 84 14.59 6.65 13.89
N THR A 85 13.40 7.28 13.92
CA THR A 85 13.24 8.74 14.10
C THR A 85 12.74 9.13 15.50
N GLY A 86 12.19 8.16 16.26
CA GLY A 86 11.58 8.40 17.57
C GLY A 86 10.21 9.09 17.50
N ARG A 87 9.60 9.18 16.31
CA ARG A 87 8.29 9.83 16.09
C ARG A 87 7.52 9.18 14.95
N VAL A 88 6.21 9.27 15.00
CA VAL A 88 5.35 8.91 13.87
C VAL A 88 5.50 9.95 12.74
N PRO A 89 5.34 9.56 11.46
CA PRO A 89 5.48 10.51 10.34
C PRO A 89 4.31 11.49 10.26
N PHE A 90 3.13 11.09 10.72
CA PHE A 90 1.91 11.89 10.68
C PHE A 90 1.29 11.96 12.07
N ASP A 91 0.91 13.16 12.48
CA ASP A 91 0.31 13.45 13.77
C ASP A 91 -0.72 14.58 13.64
N GLY A 92 -1.69 14.65 14.56
CA GLY A 92 -2.72 15.67 14.53
C GLY A 92 -3.73 15.52 15.66
N ASP A 93 -4.51 16.57 15.88
CA ASP A 93 -5.48 16.66 16.98
C ASP A 93 -6.65 15.67 16.87
N THR A 94 -6.90 15.14 15.68
CA THR A 94 -8.01 14.21 15.42
C THR A 94 -7.58 13.02 14.58
N THR A 95 -8.25 11.88 14.76
CA THR A 95 -8.04 10.68 13.93
C THR A 95 -8.29 10.95 12.44
N VAL A 96 -9.23 11.85 12.14
CA VAL A 96 -9.55 12.24 10.76
C VAL A 96 -8.39 13.02 10.15
N ALA A 97 -7.78 13.95 10.87
CA ALA A 97 -6.63 14.72 10.39
C ALA A 97 -5.45 13.78 10.08
N VAL A 98 -5.13 12.85 10.98
CA VAL A 98 -4.06 11.86 10.74
C VAL A 98 -4.39 10.93 9.56
N ALA A 99 -5.64 10.47 9.44
CA ALA A 99 -6.06 9.65 8.32
C ALA A 99 -5.91 10.40 6.98
N LEU A 100 -6.25 11.68 6.91
CA LEU A 100 -6.08 12.51 5.72
C LEU A 100 -4.61 12.65 5.33
N GLN A 101 -3.70 12.82 6.28
CA GLN A 101 -2.27 12.85 6.01
C GLN A 101 -1.78 11.52 5.40
N HIS A 102 -2.22 10.36 5.94
CA HIS A 102 -1.92 9.07 5.33
C HIS A 102 -2.42 8.96 3.88
N LEU A 103 -3.53 9.62 3.55
CA LEU A 103 -4.10 9.61 2.20
C LEU A 103 -3.38 10.52 1.21
N GLN A 104 -2.94 11.70 1.67
CA GLN A 104 -2.60 12.82 0.80
C GLN A 104 -1.15 13.28 0.90
N GLU A 105 -0.54 13.21 2.09
CA GLU A 105 0.77 13.77 2.34
C GLU A 105 1.88 12.75 2.12
N GLU A 106 2.94 13.15 1.42
CA GLU A 106 4.14 12.33 1.30
C GLU A 106 4.88 12.27 2.66
N ILE A 107 5.45 11.11 2.94
CA ILE A 107 6.20 10.90 4.18
C ILE A 107 7.53 11.66 4.09
N ALA A 108 7.89 12.38 5.15
CA ALA A 108 9.18 13.02 5.22
C ALA A 108 10.30 11.98 5.19
N ARG A 109 11.46 12.34 4.61
CA ARG A 109 12.61 11.44 4.63
C ARG A 109 13.07 11.19 6.06
N PRO A 110 13.21 9.91 6.48
CA PRO A 110 13.72 9.57 7.81
C PRO A 110 15.06 10.23 8.15
N SER A 111 15.94 10.41 7.18
CA SER A 111 17.25 11.05 7.35
C SER A 111 17.18 12.52 7.83
N ILE A 112 16.04 13.21 7.68
CA ILE A 112 15.83 14.54 8.25
C ILE A 112 15.90 14.50 9.79
N TYR A 113 15.46 13.40 10.39
CA TYR A 113 15.39 13.20 11.85
C TYR A 113 16.51 12.31 12.38
N ALA A 114 17.05 11.45 11.50
CA ALA A 114 18.13 10.51 11.78
C ALA A 114 19.22 10.61 10.68
N PRO A 115 20.11 11.62 10.72
CA PRO A 115 21.06 11.89 9.64
C PRO A 115 22.03 10.75 9.33
N ASP A 116 22.32 9.90 10.33
CA ASP A 116 23.23 8.76 10.19
C ASP A 116 22.51 7.49 9.67
N LEU A 117 21.23 7.60 9.30
CA LEU A 117 20.48 6.45 8.79
C LEU A 117 21.02 6.02 7.42
N PRO A 118 21.37 4.72 7.24
CA PRO A 118 21.82 4.19 5.96
C PRO A 118 20.80 4.43 4.83
N ILE A 119 21.31 4.83 3.66
CA ILE A 119 20.46 5.13 2.49
C ILE A 119 19.58 3.95 2.07
N SER A 120 20.10 2.73 2.16
CA SER A 120 19.35 1.52 1.84
C SER A 120 18.13 1.36 2.74
N PHE A 121 18.29 1.60 4.07
CA PHE A 121 17.18 1.44 5.02
C PHE A 121 16.17 2.59 4.93
N GLU A 122 16.63 3.84 4.69
CA GLU A 122 15.74 4.95 4.37
C GLU A 122 14.83 4.60 3.19
N LYS A 123 15.42 4.11 2.09
CA LYS A 123 14.67 3.75 0.89
C LYS A 123 13.72 2.57 1.09
N ILE A 124 14.07 1.60 1.94
CA ILE A 124 13.15 0.52 2.33
C ILE A 124 11.91 1.11 3.00
N ILE A 125 12.09 2.02 3.97
CA ILE A 125 10.98 2.69 4.64
C ILE A 125 10.11 3.45 3.63
N LEU A 126 10.72 4.25 2.77
CA LEU A 126 10.01 5.02 1.76
C LEU A 126 9.26 4.14 0.75
N LYS A 127 9.81 2.97 0.39
CA LYS A 127 9.13 2.00 -0.48
C LYS A 127 7.94 1.35 0.21
N CYS A 128 8.08 0.94 1.48
CA CYS A 128 6.97 0.39 2.26
C CYS A 128 5.80 1.38 2.36
N THR A 129 6.11 2.67 2.52
CA THR A 129 5.12 3.72 2.81
C THR A 129 4.57 4.44 1.58
N GLN A 130 4.78 3.90 0.38
CA GLN A 130 4.16 4.42 -0.83
C GLN A 130 2.62 4.41 -0.72
N LYS A 131 1.97 5.48 -1.22
CA LYS A 131 0.50 5.63 -1.13
C LYS A 131 -0.23 4.55 -1.91
N THR A 132 0.26 4.23 -3.09
CA THR A 132 -0.31 3.20 -3.96
C THR A 132 0.29 1.83 -3.61
N PRO A 133 -0.54 0.81 -3.28
CA PRO A 133 -0.05 -0.53 -2.93
C PRO A 133 0.89 -1.15 -3.97
N ASP A 134 0.64 -0.92 -5.26
CA ASP A 134 1.46 -1.47 -6.35
C ASP A 134 2.89 -0.89 -6.41
N ARG A 135 3.16 0.22 -5.71
CA ARG A 135 4.50 0.82 -5.60
C ARG A 135 5.27 0.36 -4.37
N ARG A 136 4.64 -0.41 -3.49
CA ARG A 136 5.26 -1.02 -2.31
C ARG A 136 5.96 -2.33 -2.68
N TYR A 137 6.55 -2.98 -1.70
CA TYR A 137 6.87 -4.40 -1.79
C TYR A 137 5.57 -5.18 -2.00
N GLN A 138 5.58 -6.14 -2.94
CA GLN A 138 4.38 -6.92 -3.24
C GLN A 138 4.20 -8.07 -2.26
N THR A 139 5.30 -8.53 -1.67
CA THR A 139 5.30 -9.56 -0.63
C THR A 139 6.19 -9.18 0.53
N ILE A 140 5.92 -9.75 1.70
CA ILE A 140 6.76 -9.58 2.89
C ILE A 140 8.14 -10.23 2.71
N GLU A 141 8.27 -11.22 1.83
CA GLU A 141 9.52 -11.89 1.49
C GLU A 141 10.46 -10.95 0.71
N GLU A 142 9.93 -10.19 -0.25
CA GLU A 142 10.69 -9.14 -0.94
C GLU A 142 11.24 -8.11 0.05
N LEU A 143 10.40 -7.62 0.97
CA LEU A 143 10.81 -6.69 2.03
C LEU A 143 11.92 -7.30 2.89
N LEU A 144 11.79 -8.55 3.31
CA LEU A 144 12.80 -9.24 4.13
C LEU A 144 14.13 -9.42 3.38
N THR A 145 14.06 -9.63 2.08
CA THR A 145 15.26 -9.75 1.22
C THR A 145 16.03 -8.43 1.20
N ASP A 146 15.34 -7.32 0.98
CA ASP A 146 15.96 -6.00 0.98
C ASP A 146 16.47 -5.59 2.37
N ILE A 147 15.76 -5.92 3.45
CA ILE A 147 16.25 -5.71 4.83
C ILE A 147 17.56 -6.48 5.08
N ARG A 148 17.65 -7.75 4.65
CA ARG A 148 18.89 -8.53 4.81
C ARG A 148 20.03 -7.93 3.99
N ARG A 149 19.74 -7.47 2.77
CA ARG A 149 20.75 -6.80 1.92
C ARG A 149 21.21 -5.48 2.55
N SER A 150 20.30 -4.69 3.09
CA SER A 150 20.62 -3.44 3.79
C SER A 150 21.53 -3.66 5.01
N LEU A 151 21.35 -4.78 5.75
CA LEU A 151 22.23 -5.11 6.87
C LEU A 151 23.65 -5.48 6.41
N ALA A 152 23.81 -6.07 5.22
CA ALA A 152 25.10 -6.42 4.64
C ALA A 152 25.76 -5.25 3.90
N HIS A 153 24.96 -4.39 3.27
CA HIS A 153 25.38 -3.29 2.40
C HIS A 153 24.59 -2.03 2.71
N PRO A 154 24.78 -1.38 3.88
CA PRO A 154 23.95 -0.28 4.38
C PRO A 154 23.98 0.95 3.46
N ASP A 155 25.14 1.26 2.88
CA ASP A 155 25.36 2.47 2.08
C ASP A 155 25.07 2.27 0.59
N GLU A 156 24.64 1.06 0.20
CA GLU A 156 24.31 0.75 -1.19
C GLU A 156 22.89 1.22 -1.53
N ASP A 157 22.76 1.98 -2.61
CA ASP A 157 21.47 2.45 -3.13
C ASP A 157 20.88 1.45 -4.13
N PHE A 158 20.28 0.37 -3.63
CA PHE A 158 19.73 -0.73 -4.45
C PHE A 158 18.19 -0.76 -4.50
N VAL A 159 17.51 -0.01 -3.62
CA VAL A 159 16.05 -0.09 -3.53
C VAL A 159 15.41 0.75 -4.63
N THR A 160 14.68 0.09 -5.50
CA THR A 160 13.91 0.74 -6.57
C THR A 160 12.45 0.91 -6.18
N ILE A 161 11.91 2.11 -6.38
CA ILE A 161 10.49 2.42 -6.25
C ILE A 161 9.95 2.63 -7.66
N ALA A 162 8.92 1.89 -8.05
CA ALA A 162 8.29 2.04 -9.36
C ALA A 162 7.85 3.49 -9.58
N PRO A 163 8.07 4.08 -10.76
CA PRO A 163 7.59 5.42 -11.07
C PRO A 163 6.07 5.47 -10.95
N LEU A 164 5.52 6.67 -10.70
CA LEU A 164 4.08 6.88 -10.87
C LEU A 164 3.78 6.60 -12.34
N VAL A 165 3.05 5.53 -12.61
CA VAL A 165 2.40 5.39 -13.90
C VAL A 165 1.29 6.43 -13.88
N ASP A 166 1.49 7.51 -14.64
CA ASP A 166 0.53 8.60 -14.79
C ASP A 166 -0.73 8.03 -15.49
N GLY A 167 -1.57 7.34 -14.71
CA GLY A 167 -2.83 6.74 -15.15
C GLY A 167 -3.90 7.78 -15.51
N GLY A 168 -3.50 8.99 -15.82
CA GLY A 168 -4.37 10.14 -16.06
C GLY A 168 -4.04 11.01 -17.26
N LYS A 169 -3.08 10.65 -18.09
CA LYS A 169 -3.06 11.24 -19.44
C LYS A 169 -4.12 10.51 -20.27
N THR A 170 -5.35 11.03 -20.23
CA THR A 170 -6.28 10.86 -21.32
C THR A 170 -5.47 11.18 -22.58
N LYS A 171 -5.14 10.14 -23.35
CA LYS A 171 -4.51 10.35 -24.67
C LYS A 171 -5.51 11.20 -25.42
N VAL A 172 -5.17 12.47 -25.64
CA VAL A 172 -5.99 13.32 -26.50
C VAL A 172 -5.88 12.66 -27.87
N ILE A 173 -6.90 11.91 -28.23
CA ILE A 173 -7.01 11.27 -29.53
C ILE A 173 -7.06 12.43 -30.52
N SER A 174 -6.09 12.49 -31.44
CA SER A 174 -6.07 13.51 -32.46
C SER A 174 -7.34 13.41 -33.33
N PRO A 175 -7.82 14.50 -33.90
CA PRO A 175 -8.99 14.44 -34.78
C PRO A 175 -8.87 13.37 -35.88
N GLU A 176 -7.65 13.12 -36.38
CA GLU A 176 -7.35 12.11 -37.38
C GLU A 176 -7.45 10.66 -36.87
N GLU A 177 -7.14 10.41 -35.57
CA GLU A 177 -7.34 9.10 -34.96
C GLU A 177 -8.81 8.86 -34.66
N LEU A 178 -9.57 9.91 -34.31
CA LEU A 178 -11.01 9.85 -34.07
C LEU A 178 -11.77 9.49 -35.36
N ASP A 179 -11.36 10.03 -36.50
CA ASP A 179 -11.98 9.74 -37.80
C ASP A 179 -11.69 8.30 -38.26
N LYS A 180 -10.48 7.78 -38.03
CA LYS A 180 -10.18 6.36 -38.27
C LYS A 180 -11.00 5.38 -37.44
N ILE A 181 -11.33 5.76 -36.16
CA ILE A 181 -12.20 4.94 -35.29
C ILE A 181 -13.65 4.99 -35.76
N LYS A 182 -14.11 6.13 -36.29
CA LYS A 182 -15.45 6.27 -36.87
C LYS A 182 -15.60 5.49 -38.16
N GLU A 183 -14.59 5.53 -39.03
CA GLU A 183 -14.56 4.75 -40.27
C GLU A 183 -14.51 3.24 -40.05
N GLY A 184 -13.82 2.77 -38.96
CA GLY A 184 -13.79 1.37 -38.57
C GLY A 184 -15.11 0.85 -37.94
N ARG A 185 -16.01 1.72 -37.51
CA ARG A 185 -17.36 1.36 -37.02
C ARG A 185 -18.42 1.31 -38.11
N GLY A 186 -18.16 1.93 -39.25
CA GLY A 186 -19.07 1.91 -40.41
C GLY A 186 -19.09 0.60 -41.20
N VAL A 187 -18.22 -0.36 -40.89
CA VAL A 187 -18.13 -1.64 -41.61
C VAL A 187 -18.85 -2.78 -40.90
N ALA A 188 -19.41 -2.56 -39.71
CA ALA A 188 -20.08 -3.61 -38.91
C ALA A 188 -21.60 -3.53 -38.90
N GLU A 189 -22.21 -2.53 -39.58
CA GLU A 189 -23.70 -2.39 -39.65
C GLU A 189 -24.33 -2.85 -40.95
N ASP A 190 -23.54 -3.27 -41.96
CA ASP A 190 -24.07 -3.69 -43.29
C ASP A 190 -24.14 -5.22 -43.50
N LEU A 191 -24.17 -6.04 -42.47
CA LEU A 191 -24.26 -7.50 -42.59
C LEU A 191 -25.47 -8.15 -41.88
N ASN A 192 -26.55 -7.41 -41.65
CA ASN A 192 -27.79 -8.01 -41.14
C ASN A 192 -29.05 -7.37 -41.74
N ASP A 193 -29.17 -7.42 -43.07
CA ASP A 193 -30.46 -7.32 -43.74
C ASP A 193 -30.36 -8.06 -45.07
N ASP A 194 -30.65 -9.34 -45.04
CA ASP A 194 -31.33 -10.05 -46.12
C ASP A 194 -31.69 -11.46 -45.67
N ASP A 195 -32.89 -11.88 -46.07
CA ASP A 195 -33.50 -13.19 -46.04
C ASP A 195 -34.44 -13.51 -44.87
N THR A 196 -35.63 -12.90 -44.96
CA THR A 196 -36.87 -13.61 -44.65
C THR A 196 -37.88 -13.33 -45.73
N ASP A 197 -37.98 -14.24 -46.70
CA ASP A 197 -39.24 -14.51 -47.40
C ASP A 197 -39.20 -15.93 -47.98
N ALA A 198 -40.26 -16.55 -47.82
CA ALA A 198 -40.80 -17.66 -48.62
C ALA A 198 -41.16 -18.95 -47.82
N ASP A 199 -42.40 -19.03 -47.56
CA ASP A 199 -43.38 -20.02 -48.09
C ASP A 199 -43.51 -21.35 -47.38
N ASN A 200 -44.67 -21.48 -46.76
CA ASN A 200 -45.81 -22.29 -47.26
C ASN A 200 -45.75 -23.84 -47.06
N ASP A 201 -46.69 -24.27 -46.42
CA ASP A 201 -47.56 -25.45 -46.34
C ASP A 201 -47.64 -26.14 -44.99
#